data_a55bbcda90f678c9fdd9d8c8f9c5a9fd
#
_entry.id   a55bbcda90f678c9fdd9d8c8f9c5a9fd
#
_cell.length_a   1.000
_cell.length_b   1.000
_cell.length_c   1.000
_cell.angle_alpha   90.00
_cell.angle_beta   90.00
_cell.angle_gamma   90.00
#
_symmetry.space_group_name_H-M   'P 1'
#
loop_
_entity.id
_entity.type
_entity.pdbx_description
1 polymer ?
#
loop_
_entity_poly.entity_id
_entity_poly.type
_entity_poly.pdbx_seq_one_letter_code
_entity_poly.pdbx_strand_id
1 'polypeptide(L)'
;MVKAAVEALPNSKVTAVTILTSLSEEDLFEIGYANPALESAVALAQMSVSSGAKAIVCSPLEIGAIRSVVGSETLIITPGVRPLSEVGTDDQKRTMTPRDAIAAGASLVVIGRPITQAWKLGAAEMTLKARSIADEILN
;
A
#
# COMPACT_ATOMS: atom_id res chain seq x y z
N MET A 1 7.37 16.42 -11.40
CA MET A 1 8.15 15.67 -10.39
C MET A 1 8.36 14.22 -10.81
N VAL A 2 7.32 13.36 -10.94
CA VAL A 2 7.48 11.93 -11.32
C VAL A 2 8.26 11.74 -12.61
N LYS A 3 7.88 12.44 -13.70
CA LYS A 3 8.57 12.37 -14.99
C LYS A 3 10.07 12.68 -14.88
N ALA A 4 10.44 13.73 -14.16
CA ALA A 4 11.85 14.10 -13.96
C ALA A 4 12.62 13.02 -13.17
N ALA A 5 11.98 12.37 -12.18
CA ALA A 5 12.59 11.26 -11.46
C ALA A 5 12.81 10.04 -12.36
N VAL A 6 11.84 9.72 -13.23
CA VAL A 6 11.96 8.64 -14.20
C VAL A 6 13.11 8.90 -15.18
N GLU A 7 13.24 10.11 -15.70
CA GLU A 7 14.32 10.49 -16.60
C GLU A 7 15.69 10.43 -15.93
N ALA A 8 15.77 10.83 -14.65
CA ALA A 8 17.02 10.81 -13.88
C ALA A 8 17.46 9.40 -13.41
N LEU A 9 16.52 8.45 -13.33
CA LEU A 9 16.74 7.11 -12.76
C LEU A 9 16.30 6.00 -13.74
N PRO A 10 16.92 5.90 -14.93
CA PRO A 10 16.45 4.99 -15.99
C PRO A 10 16.53 3.50 -15.62
N ASN A 11 17.40 3.16 -14.67
CA ASN A 11 17.58 1.77 -14.19
C ASN A 11 16.80 1.45 -12.91
N SER A 12 15.92 2.38 -12.44
CA SER A 12 15.13 2.22 -11.21
C SER A 12 13.64 2.26 -11.51
N LYS A 13 12.87 1.56 -10.69
CA LYS A 13 11.41 1.66 -10.71
C LYS A 13 10.98 2.83 -9.82
N VAL A 14 10.68 3.97 -10.43
CA VAL A 14 10.12 5.10 -9.68
C VAL A 14 8.76 4.69 -9.13
N THR A 15 8.60 4.84 -7.82
CA THR A 15 7.38 4.52 -7.08
C THR A 15 6.67 5.82 -6.70
N ALA A 16 5.42 5.96 -7.07
CA ALA A 16 4.58 7.10 -6.70
C ALA A 16 3.62 6.70 -5.57
N VAL A 17 3.47 7.59 -4.59
CA VAL A 17 2.51 7.44 -3.49
C VAL A 17 1.24 8.20 -3.86
N THR A 18 0.08 7.59 -3.65
CA THR A 18 -1.24 8.20 -3.86
C THR A 18 -1.72 8.89 -2.58
N ILE A 19 -2.73 8.33 -1.93
CA ILE A 19 -3.28 8.86 -0.68
C ILE A 19 -2.74 8.05 0.49
N LEU A 20 -2.30 8.74 1.55
CA LEU A 20 -1.80 8.07 2.76
C LEU A 20 -2.91 7.33 3.49
N THR A 21 -2.63 6.11 3.94
CA THR A 21 -3.61 5.25 4.64
C THR A 21 -4.07 5.78 5.99
N SER A 22 -3.36 6.74 6.56
CA SER A 22 -3.69 7.41 7.81
C SER A 22 -4.70 8.55 7.64
N LEU A 23 -4.88 9.08 6.43
CA LEU A 23 -5.82 10.16 6.15
C LEU A 23 -7.25 9.63 6.05
N SER A 24 -8.17 10.32 6.70
CA SER A 24 -9.62 10.14 6.55
C SER A 24 -10.15 10.99 5.39
N GLU A 25 -11.41 10.80 5.02
CA GLU A 25 -12.09 11.68 4.04
C GLU A 25 -12.12 13.13 4.52
N GLU A 26 -12.31 13.34 5.82
CA GLU A 26 -12.36 14.67 6.43
C GLU A 26 -11.00 15.36 6.35
N ASP A 27 -9.90 14.63 6.69
CA ASP A 27 -8.53 15.15 6.54
C ASP A 27 -8.24 15.56 5.08
N LEU A 28 -8.71 14.76 4.10
CA LEU A 28 -8.52 15.07 2.67
C LEU A 28 -9.26 16.34 2.27
N PHE A 29 -10.49 16.49 2.71
CA PHE A 29 -11.29 17.69 2.45
C PHE A 29 -10.64 18.94 3.06
N GLU A 30 -10.14 18.85 4.31
CA GLU A 30 -9.47 19.97 4.98
C GLU A 30 -8.20 20.43 4.26
N ILE A 31 -7.44 19.51 3.65
CA ILE A 31 -6.25 19.85 2.85
C ILE A 31 -6.55 20.19 1.38
N GLY A 32 -7.82 20.29 1.02
CA GLY A 32 -8.29 20.84 -0.25
C GLY A 32 -8.57 19.82 -1.36
N TYR A 33 -8.68 18.53 -1.06
CA TYR A 33 -9.17 17.56 -2.04
C TYR A 33 -10.69 17.72 -2.23
N ALA A 34 -11.11 17.81 -3.49
CA ALA A 34 -12.53 17.92 -3.83
C ALA A 34 -13.23 16.57 -3.96
N ASN A 35 -12.46 15.50 -4.23
CA ASN A 35 -12.98 14.15 -4.44
C ASN A 35 -12.65 13.25 -3.25
N PRO A 36 -13.44 12.18 -3.03
CA PRO A 36 -13.14 11.14 -2.06
C PRO A 36 -11.76 10.50 -2.25
N ALA A 37 -11.26 9.84 -1.19
CA ALA A 37 -9.94 9.19 -1.19
C ALA A 37 -9.75 8.22 -2.36
N LEU A 38 -10.75 7.37 -2.65
CA LEU A 38 -10.68 6.39 -3.72
C LEU A 38 -10.51 7.05 -5.10
N GLU A 39 -11.33 8.04 -5.41
CA GLU A 39 -11.28 8.73 -6.71
C GLU A 39 -9.97 9.51 -6.87
N SER A 40 -9.54 10.17 -5.80
CA SER A 40 -8.28 10.91 -5.76
C SER A 40 -7.07 9.98 -5.94
N ALA A 41 -7.07 8.83 -5.27
CA ALA A 41 -6.01 7.82 -5.40
C ALA A 41 -5.93 7.24 -6.81
N VAL A 42 -7.08 6.93 -7.44
CA VAL A 42 -7.15 6.44 -8.82
C VAL A 42 -6.60 7.48 -9.79
N ALA A 43 -7.00 8.75 -9.67
CA ALA A 43 -6.52 9.84 -10.53
C ALA A 43 -5.00 10.04 -10.37
N LEU A 44 -4.49 10.05 -9.15
CA LEU A 44 -3.05 10.16 -8.86
C LEU A 44 -2.26 8.96 -9.43
N ALA A 45 -2.79 7.74 -9.32
CA ALA A 45 -2.17 6.55 -9.88
C ALA A 45 -2.08 6.62 -11.40
N GLN A 46 -3.16 6.97 -12.10
CA GLN A 46 -3.17 7.13 -13.55
C GLN A 46 -2.18 8.19 -14.02
N MET A 47 -2.19 9.36 -13.39
CA MET A 47 -1.27 10.45 -13.70
C MET A 47 0.19 10.04 -13.49
N SER A 48 0.47 9.30 -12.41
CA SER A 48 1.82 8.85 -12.08
C SER A 48 2.34 7.82 -13.09
N VAL A 49 1.52 6.83 -13.45
CA VAL A 49 1.88 5.80 -14.45
C VAL A 49 2.04 6.44 -15.83
N SER A 50 1.16 7.36 -16.23
CA SER A 50 1.30 8.12 -17.47
C SER A 50 2.57 8.97 -17.50
N SER A 51 3.10 9.33 -16.33
CA SER A 51 4.39 10.04 -16.19
C SER A 51 5.60 9.09 -16.12
N GLY A 52 5.38 7.77 -16.27
CA GLY A 52 6.44 6.76 -16.33
C GLY A 52 6.71 6.00 -15.02
N ALA A 53 5.97 6.25 -13.93
CA ALA A 53 6.09 5.46 -12.70
C ALA A 53 5.81 3.98 -12.98
N LYS A 54 6.61 3.09 -12.38
CA LYS A 54 6.48 1.62 -12.52
C LYS A 54 5.87 0.96 -11.29
N ALA A 55 5.68 1.73 -10.23
CA ALA A 55 5.05 1.25 -9.00
C ALA A 55 4.19 2.34 -8.38
N ILE A 56 3.12 1.92 -7.70
CA ILE A 56 2.18 2.78 -6.98
C ILE A 56 2.06 2.28 -5.55
N VAL A 57 2.12 3.20 -4.60
CA VAL A 57 1.74 2.92 -3.20
C VAL A 57 0.32 3.43 -2.98
N CYS A 58 -0.56 2.57 -2.48
CA CYS A 58 -1.96 2.90 -2.21
C CYS A 58 -2.53 2.13 -1.01
N SER A 59 -3.68 2.57 -0.51
CA SER A 59 -4.43 1.87 0.52
C SER A 59 -4.91 0.49 0.04
N PRO A 60 -5.05 -0.49 0.95
CA PRO A 60 -5.64 -1.79 0.62
C PRO A 60 -7.01 -1.68 -0.05
N LEU A 61 -7.84 -0.73 0.37
CA LEU A 61 -9.19 -0.52 -0.16
C LEU A 61 -9.22 0.03 -1.59
N GLU A 62 -8.10 0.53 -2.10
CA GLU A 62 -7.97 1.14 -3.42
C GLU A 62 -7.37 0.19 -4.47
N ILE A 63 -6.82 -0.97 -4.05
CA ILE A 63 -6.07 -1.89 -4.91
C ILE A 63 -6.85 -2.26 -6.17
N GLY A 64 -8.08 -2.75 -6.03
CA GLY A 64 -8.88 -3.23 -7.16
C GLY A 64 -9.18 -2.13 -8.17
N ALA A 65 -9.57 -0.95 -7.69
CA ALA A 65 -9.86 0.20 -8.56
C ALA A 65 -8.59 0.71 -9.27
N ILE A 66 -7.46 0.82 -8.55
CA ILE A 66 -6.19 1.20 -9.16
C ILE A 66 -5.72 0.15 -10.15
N ARG A 67 -5.78 -1.15 -9.82
CA ARG A 67 -5.39 -2.24 -10.72
C ARG A 67 -6.14 -2.17 -12.05
N SER A 68 -7.42 -1.87 -12.02
CA SER A 68 -8.25 -1.78 -13.23
C SER A 68 -7.80 -0.67 -14.22
N VAL A 69 -7.12 0.36 -13.73
CA VAL A 69 -6.71 1.52 -14.55
C VAL A 69 -5.22 1.56 -14.86
N VAL A 70 -4.36 0.89 -14.06
CA VAL A 70 -2.91 0.92 -14.28
C VAL A 70 -2.37 -0.34 -14.98
N GLY A 71 -3.19 -1.38 -15.14
CA GLY A 71 -2.81 -2.63 -15.79
C GLY A 71 -1.93 -3.55 -14.93
N SER A 72 -1.57 -4.71 -15.47
CA SER A 72 -0.84 -5.79 -14.77
C SER A 72 0.63 -5.48 -14.52
N GLU A 73 1.27 -4.71 -15.40
CA GLU A 73 2.71 -4.42 -15.37
C GLU A 73 3.12 -3.44 -14.28
N THR A 74 2.19 -2.65 -13.77
CA THR A 74 2.45 -1.71 -12.68
C THR A 74 2.45 -2.45 -11.34
N LEU A 75 3.52 -2.30 -10.56
CA LEU A 75 3.56 -2.85 -9.21
C LEU A 75 2.64 -2.04 -8.29
N ILE A 76 1.77 -2.72 -7.55
CA ILE A 76 0.97 -2.12 -6.48
C ILE A 76 1.57 -2.55 -5.15
N ILE A 77 2.01 -1.56 -4.37
CA ILE A 77 2.64 -1.72 -3.06
C ILE A 77 1.67 -1.20 -2.01
N THR A 78 1.29 -2.04 -1.05
CA THR A 78 0.21 -1.69 -0.13
C THR A 78 0.65 -1.74 1.32
N PRO A 79 0.77 -0.59 2.01
CA PRO A 79 0.86 -0.49 3.45
C PRO A 79 -0.53 -0.59 4.09
N GLY A 80 -0.58 -0.58 5.44
CA GLY A 80 -1.86 -0.68 6.15
C GLY A 80 -2.43 -2.10 6.19
N VAL A 81 -1.61 -3.08 5.87
CA VAL A 81 -1.98 -4.50 5.94
C VAL A 81 -1.73 -5.03 7.35
N ARG A 82 -2.69 -5.78 7.89
CA ARG A 82 -2.66 -6.33 9.24
C ARG A 82 -3.09 -7.80 9.23
N PRO A 83 -2.40 -8.70 9.98
CA PRO A 83 -2.91 -10.03 10.25
C PRO A 83 -4.32 -9.96 10.83
N LEU A 84 -5.14 -10.97 10.58
CA LEU A 84 -6.54 -11.00 11.00
C LEU A 84 -6.71 -10.73 12.52
N SER A 85 -5.76 -11.22 13.33
CA SER A 85 -5.73 -11.02 14.79
C SER A 85 -5.47 -9.58 15.24
N GLU A 86 -5.04 -8.70 14.36
CA GLU A 86 -4.63 -7.31 14.67
C GLU A 86 -5.43 -6.26 13.89
N VAL A 87 -6.45 -6.66 13.16
CA VAL A 87 -7.34 -5.73 12.44
C VAL A 87 -8.11 -4.87 13.45
N GLY A 88 -8.06 -3.54 13.27
CA GLY A 88 -8.80 -2.59 14.11
C GLY A 88 -8.11 -2.16 15.40
N THR A 89 -6.87 -2.58 15.68
CA THR A 89 -6.16 -2.25 16.94
C THR A 89 -5.19 -1.06 16.83
N ASP A 90 -5.10 -0.39 15.67
CA ASP A 90 -4.05 0.57 15.37
C ASP A 90 -4.58 1.88 14.73
N ASP A 91 -3.70 2.88 14.51
CA ASP A 91 -3.97 4.16 13.84
C ASP A 91 -4.34 4.04 12.35
N GLN A 92 -4.18 2.86 11.75
CA GLN A 92 -4.55 2.61 10.37
C GLN A 92 -6.07 2.48 10.23
N LYS A 93 -6.70 3.48 9.62
CA LYS A 93 -8.15 3.55 9.43
C LYS A 93 -8.67 2.67 8.28
N ARG A 94 -7.79 2.32 7.32
CA ARG A 94 -8.10 1.57 6.10
C ARG A 94 -7.21 0.34 6.00
N THR A 95 -7.62 -0.76 6.62
CA THR A 95 -6.82 -2.00 6.74
C THR A 95 -7.46 -3.18 6.02
N MET A 96 -6.64 -4.16 5.68
CA MET A 96 -7.02 -5.42 5.04
C MET A 96 -6.05 -6.53 5.52
N THR A 97 -6.45 -7.79 5.42
CA THR A 97 -5.52 -8.90 5.71
C THR A 97 -4.46 -9.03 4.60
N PRO A 98 -3.28 -9.63 4.89
CA PRO A 98 -2.26 -9.87 3.87
C PRO A 98 -2.79 -10.67 2.68
N ARG A 99 -3.54 -11.73 2.93
CA ARG A 99 -4.16 -12.60 1.91
C ARG A 99 -5.11 -11.79 1.03
N ASP A 100 -6.03 -11.06 1.63
CA ASP A 100 -7.04 -10.30 0.87
C ASP A 100 -6.39 -9.20 0.02
N ALA A 101 -5.32 -8.55 0.52
CA ALA A 101 -4.58 -7.55 -0.25
C ALA A 101 -3.94 -8.15 -1.50
N ILE A 102 -3.31 -9.33 -1.40
CA ILE A 102 -2.76 -10.04 -2.57
C ILE A 102 -3.88 -10.50 -3.52
N ALA A 103 -4.97 -11.05 -2.99
CA ALA A 103 -6.12 -11.46 -3.79
C ALA A 103 -6.79 -10.28 -4.53
N ALA A 104 -6.79 -9.08 -3.92
CA ALA A 104 -7.27 -7.85 -4.55
C ALA A 104 -6.33 -7.31 -5.65
N GLY A 105 -5.12 -7.85 -5.79
CA GLY A 105 -4.17 -7.50 -6.84
C GLY A 105 -2.95 -6.72 -6.40
N ALA A 106 -2.62 -6.65 -5.09
CA ALA A 106 -1.36 -6.11 -4.62
C ALA A 106 -0.19 -6.98 -5.13
N SER A 107 0.89 -6.33 -5.54
CA SER A 107 2.14 -7.00 -5.92
C SER A 107 3.05 -7.22 -4.71
N LEU A 108 3.01 -6.29 -3.76
CA LEU A 108 3.79 -6.29 -2.52
C LEU A 108 2.95 -5.72 -1.39
N VAL A 109 3.11 -6.30 -0.19
CA VAL A 109 2.52 -5.75 1.05
C VAL A 109 3.61 -5.21 1.96
N VAL A 110 3.33 -4.10 2.65
CA VAL A 110 4.24 -3.49 3.62
C VAL A 110 3.69 -3.73 5.01
N ILE A 111 4.37 -4.57 5.79
CA ILE A 111 3.97 -4.96 7.13
C ILE A 111 5.11 -4.61 8.10
N GLY A 112 4.91 -3.57 8.90
CA GLY A 112 5.90 -3.06 9.85
C GLY A 112 5.63 -3.53 11.27
N ARG A 113 4.84 -2.76 12.01
CA ARG A 113 4.57 -2.95 13.45
C ARG A 113 4.15 -4.37 13.85
N PRO A 114 3.28 -5.08 13.13
CA PRO A 114 2.95 -6.46 13.45
C PRO A 114 4.16 -7.40 13.58
N ILE A 115 5.22 -7.12 12.82
CA ILE A 115 6.48 -7.88 12.86
C ILE A 115 7.44 -7.28 13.87
N THR A 116 7.70 -5.96 13.78
CA THR A 116 8.78 -5.32 14.53
C THR A 116 8.49 -5.21 16.02
N GLN A 117 7.24 -5.14 16.45
CA GLN A 117 6.88 -5.14 17.88
C GLN A 117 7.25 -6.45 18.59
N ALA A 118 7.29 -7.57 17.87
CA ALA A 118 7.71 -8.85 18.43
C ALA A 118 9.20 -8.87 18.82
N TRP A 119 10.01 -7.91 18.35
CA TRP A 119 11.40 -7.72 18.79
C TRP A 119 11.53 -7.54 20.30
N LYS A 120 10.52 -7.01 20.98
CA LYS A 120 10.49 -6.88 22.43
C LYS A 120 10.60 -8.23 23.16
N LEU A 121 10.23 -9.31 22.48
CA LEU A 121 10.30 -10.70 22.97
C LEU A 121 11.54 -11.43 22.42
N GLY A 122 12.32 -10.78 21.55
CA GLY A 122 13.55 -11.29 20.96
C GLY A 122 13.47 -11.53 19.46
N ALA A 123 14.65 -11.72 18.85
CA ALA A 123 14.78 -11.91 17.39
C ALA A 123 14.04 -13.17 16.87
N ALA A 124 14.01 -14.23 17.67
CA ALA A 124 13.31 -15.47 17.32
C ALA A 124 11.80 -15.23 17.16
N GLU A 125 11.18 -14.51 18.09
CA GLU A 125 9.75 -14.18 18.06
C GLU A 125 9.41 -13.28 16.86
N MET A 126 10.26 -12.30 16.55
CA MET A 126 10.08 -11.46 15.36
C MET A 126 10.14 -12.31 14.07
N THR A 127 11.06 -13.28 14.01
CA THR A 127 11.19 -14.18 12.87
C THR A 127 9.96 -15.10 12.74
N LEU A 128 9.47 -15.65 13.85
CA LEU A 128 8.25 -16.47 13.87
C LEU A 128 7.04 -15.66 13.41
N LYS A 129 6.89 -14.42 13.89
CA LYS A 129 5.80 -13.54 13.46
C LYS A 129 5.86 -13.24 11.96
N ALA A 130 7.05 -12.94 11.42
CA ALA A 130 7.23 -12.69 9.99
C ALA A 130 6.86 -13.93 9.15
N ARG A 131 7.28 -15.12 9.57
CA ARG A 131 6.92 -16.40 8.91
C ARG A 131 5.43 -16.66 8.95
N SER A 132 4.78 -16.50 10.11
CA SER A 132 3.33 -16.69 10.25
C SER A 132 2.55 -15.81 9.28
N ILE A 133 2.97 -14.55 9.09
CA ILE A 133 2.34 -13.63 8.13
C ILE A 133 2.60 -14.08 6.67
N ALA A 134 3.81 -14.54 6.37
CA ALA A 134 4.11 -15.07 5.04
C ALA A 134 3.28 -16.32 4.73
N ASP A 135 3.10 -17.22 5.70
CA ASP A 135 2.25 -18.42 5.57
C ASP A 135 0.77 -18.06 5.35
N GLU A 136 0.28 -16.97 5.98
CA GLU A 136 -1.08 -16.46 5.75
C GLU A 136 -1.29 -16.00 4.29
N ILE A 137 -0.24 -15.49 3.65
CA ILE A 137 -0.31 -15.06 2.24
C ILE A 137 -0.30 -16.26 1.29
N LEU A 138 0.48 -17.31 1.63
CA LEU A 138 0.75 -18.43 0.74
C LEU A 138 -0.30 -19.54 0.80
N ASN A 139 -1.09 -19.63 1.88
CA ASN A 139 -2.11 -20.65 2.12
C ASN A 139 -3.52 -20.08 2.04
#